data_23f3d1a19e288165ef2f30adfa9b35de
#
_entry.id   23f3d1a19e288165ef2f30adfa9b35de
#
_cell.length_a   1.000
_cell.length_b   1.000
_cell.length_c   1.000
_cell.angle_alpha   90.00
_cell.angle_beta   90.00
_cell.angle_gamma   90.00
#
_symmetry.space_group_name_H-M   'P 1'
#
loop_
_entity.id
_entity.type
_entity.pdbx_description
1 polymer ?
#
loop_
_entity_poly.entity_id
_entity_poly.type
_entity_poly.pdbx_seq_one_letter_code
_entity_poly.pdbx_strand_id
1 'polypeptide(L)'
;MAERKLKPEIMHLMILDNCDHKCNLCCNKMYDIDKIPVATVEEMKTVHTVCITGGEPFMSNINIDRFALNLKKQFPNVENVYVYTSGSAFVFNIYNFGYNFLDGINFAPKTKGDWEQLKYASAHLREDIRESIRTRKSNRLYVFKEHVDLFENNYKYIAKKLNLNVLYRTWDKEFKTPDNEIFRRLPILLN
;
A
#
# COMPACT_ATOMS: atom_id res chain seq x y z
N MET A 1 2.73 -36.27 -12.64
CA MET A 1 2.83 -34.94 -13.27
C MET A 1 3.20 -33.96 -12.16
N ALA A 2 4.37 -33.33 -12.20
CA ALA A 2 4.73 -32.32 -11.22
C ALA A 2 3.85 -31.08 -11.49
N GLU A 3 3.08 -30.67 -10.51
CA GLU A 3 2.34 -29.39 -10.54
C GLU A 3 3.36 -28.28 -10.83
N ARG A 4 3.17 -27.61 -11.95
CA ARG A 4 3.96 -26.42 -12.32
C ARG A 4 3.53 -25.32 -11.36
N LYS A 5 4.23 -25.15 -10.22
CA LYS A 5 4.02 -23.99 -9.35
C LYS A 5 4.16 -22.76 -10.21
N LEU A 6 3.09 -22.00 -10.36
CA LEU A 6 3.11 -20.70 -11.00
C LEU A 6 4.19 -19.85 -10.31
N LYS A 7 5.04 -19.22 -11.09
CA LYS A 7 6.02 -18.27 -10.52
C LYS A 7 5.22 -17.08 -9.98
N PRO A 8 5.53 -16.58 -8.78
CA PRO A 8 4.84 -15.42 -8.25
C PRO A 8 5.09 -14.20 -9.15
N GLU A 9 4.03 -13.46 -9.44
CA GLU A 9 4.05 -12.25 -10.27
C GLU A 9 4.03 -10.98 -9.43
N ILE A 10 3.49 -11.08 -8.21
CA ILE A 10 3.28 -9.96 -7.29
C ILE A 10 3.99 -10.26 -5.98
N MET A 11 4.79 -9.30 -5.51
CA MET A 11 5.38 -9.33 -4.18
C MET A 11 4.77 -8.25 -3.30
N HIS A 12 4.20 -8.67 -2.16
CA HIS A 12 3.92 -7.75 -1.05
C HIS A 12 5.17 -7.63 -0.21
N LEU A 13 5.82 -6.47 -0.27
CA LEU A 13 7.09 -6.21 0.39
C LEU A 13 6.87 -5.38 1.65
N MET A 14 7.01 -6.01 2.81
CA MET A 14 7.02 -5.33 4.10
C MET A 14 8.35 -4.60 4.27
N ILE A 15 8.29 -3.27 4.39
CA ILE A 15 9.49 -2.43 4.52
C ILE A 15 9.72 -1.96 5.96
N LEU A 16 8.68 -1.92 6.79
CA LEU A 16 8.74 -1.55 8.21
C LEU A 16 7.62 -2.26 8.97
N ASP A 17 7.76 -2.34 10.29
CA ASP A 17 6.74 -2.86 11.20
C ASP A 17 6.06 -1.77 12.04
N ASN A 18 6.68 -0.58 12.11
CA ASN A 18 6.16 0.55 12.87
C ASN A 18 4.88 1.12 12.26
N CYS A 19 3.92 1.46 13.14
CA CYS A 19 2.64 2.06 12.76
C CYS A 19 2.09 2.88 13.92
N ASP A 20 1.58 4.08 13.64
CA ASP A 20 0.91 4.95 14.60
C ASP A 20 -0.49 4.45 15.02
N HIS A 21 -0.97 3.39 14.37
CA HIS A 21 -2.32 2.86 14.53
C HIS A 21 -2.35 1.53 15.30
N LYS A 22 -3.36 1.41 16.16
CA LYS A 22 -3.73 0.14 16.82
C LYS A 22 -5.08 -0.35 16.33
N CYS A 23 -5.27 -0.39 15.01
CA CYS A 23 -6.56 -0.78 14.43
C CYS A 23 -6.88 -2.27 14.69
N ASN A 24 -8.18 -2.55 14.89
CA ASN A 24 -8.66 -3.93 15.07
C ASN A 24 -8.53 -4.77 13.80
N LEU A 25 -8.58 -4.11 12.63
CA LEU A 25 -8.45 -4.72 11.30
C LEU A 25 -6.99 -4.72 10.82
N CYS A 26 -6.01 -4.84 11.72
CA CYS A 26 -4.60 -4.81 11.38
C CYS A 26 -4.10 -6.17 10.91
N CYS A 27 -3.59 -6.23 9.68
CA CYS A 27 -2.97 -7.44 9.12
C CYS A 27 -1.74 -7.88 9.91
N ASN A 28 -0.93 -6.92 10.39
CA ASN A 28 0.31 -7.23 11.10
C ASN A 28 0.10 -7.97 12.43
N LYS A 29 -1.12 -7.94 12.99
CA LYS A 29 -1.48 -8.74 14.16
C LYS A 29 -1.67 -10.24 13.84
N MET A 30 -1.75 -10.58 12.57
CA MET A 30 -1.98 -11.95 12.09
C MET A 30 -0.68 -12.66 11.76
N TYR A 31 0.43 -11.92 11.68
CA TYR A 31 1.74 -12.45 11.31
C TYR A 31 2.70 -12.41 12.49
N ASP A 32 3.49 -13.44 12.62
CA ASP A 32 4.75 -13.36 13.32
C ASP A 32 5.77 -12.74 12.33
N ILE A 33 6.06 -11.46 12.53
CA ILE A 33 6.86 -10.66 11.58
C ILE A 33 8.25 -11.28 11.37
N ASP A 34 8.83 -11.86 12.43
CA ASP A 34 10.14 -12.48 12.35
C ASP A 34 10.14 -13.74 11.49
N LYS A 35 8.99 -14.39 11.35
CA LYS A 35 8.81 -15.56 10.49
C LYS A 35 8.49 -15.23 9.03
N ILE A 36 8.23 -13.97 8.70
CA ILE A 36 8.02 -13.57 7.30
C ILE A 36 9.35 -13.74 6.55
N PRO A 37 9.38 -14.54 5.46
CA PRO A 37 10.61 -14.75 4.71
C PRO A 37 11.17 -13.43 4.16
N VAL A 38 12.50 -13.31 4.19
CA VAL A 38 13.21 -12.17 3.59
C VAL A 38 13.15 -12.28 2.08
N ALA A 39 12.89 -11.14 1.40
CA ALA A 39 12.95 -11.08 -0.05
C ALA A 39 14.35 -11.39 -0.57
N THR A 40 14.45 -12.29 -1.55
CA THR A 40 15.71 -12.62 -2.21
C THR A 40 15.83 -11.89 -3.55
N VAL A 41 17.08 -11.73 -4.03
CA VAL A 41 17.35 -11.14 -5.34
C VAL A 41 16.74 -11.98 -6.46
N GLU A 42 16.74 -13.31 -6.31
CA GLU A 42 16.18 -14.26 -7.27
C GLU A 42 14.66 -14.09 -7.38
N GLU A 43 13.96 -13.93 -6.25
CA GLU A 43 12.52 -13.65 -6.25
C GLU A 43 12.23 -12.29 -6.89
N MET A 44 13.00 -11.26 -6.54
CA MET A 44 12.85 -9.93 -7.13
C MET A 44 13.01 -9.92 -8.65
N LYS A 45 13.84 -10.80 -9.22
CA LYS A 45 13.99 -10.97 -10.68
C LYS A 45 12.80 -11.66 -11.36
N THR A 46 11.87 -12.23 -10.61
CA THR A 46 10.70 -12.94 -11.17
C THR A 46 9.40 -12.16 -11.07
N VAL A 47 9.28 -11.20 -10.14
CA VAL A 47 8.06 -10.45 -9.93
C VAL A 47 7.98 -9.23 -10.85
N HIS A 48 6.79 -8.93 -11.36
CA HIS A 48 6.52 -7.75 -12.19
C HIS A 48 5.88 -6.61 -11.41
N THR A 49 5.32 -6.92 -10.25
CA THR A 49 4.64 -5.93 -9.40
C THR A 49 5.14 -6.06 -7.96
N VAL A 50 5.50 -4.93 -7.38
CA VAL A 50 5.82 -4.82 -5.95
C VAL A 50 4.78 -3.94 -5.26
N CYS A 51 4.17 -4.49 -4.21
CA CYS A 51 3.25 -3.77 -3.33
C CYS A 51 3.96 -3.46 -2.01
N ILE A 52 4.38 -2.22 -1.83
CA ILE A 52 5.01 -1.76 -0.59
C ILE A 52 3.97 -1.79 0.53
N THR A 53 4.31 -2.45 1.62
CA THR A 53 3.43 -2.63 2.78
C THR A 53 4.24 -2.66 4.08
N GLY A 54 3.59 -3.02 5.19
CA GLY A 54 4.20 -3.14 6.50
C GLY A 54 3.32 -2.55 7.57
N GLY A 55 3.89 -1.73 8.46
CA GLY A 55 3.15 -0.85 9.36
C GLY A 55 2.41 0.23 8.55
N GLU A 56 2.77 1.48 8.74
CA GLU A 56 2.34 2.58 7.85
C GLU A 56 3.54 3.05 7.02
N PRO A 57 3.65 2.67 5.74
CA PRO A 57 4.84 2.97 4.94
C PRO A 57 5.21 4.45 4.88
N PHE A 58 4.23 5.35 4.91
CA PHE A 58 4.48 6.78 4.88
C PHE A 58 4.97 7.36 6.22
N MET A 59 5.01 6.58 7.28
CA MET A 59 5.68 6.95 8.53
C MET A 59 7.19 6.71 8.50
N SER A 60 7.67 5.94 7.54
CA SER A 60 9.11 5.71 7.38
C SER A 60 9.85 7.03 7.10
N ASN A 61 11.08 7.13 7.60
CA ASN A 61 11.96 8.28 7.33
C ASN A 61 12.53 8.27 5.90
N ILE A 62 12.11 7.32 5.08
CA ILE A 62 12.55 7.24 3.68
C ILE A 62 11.54 7.89 2.74
N ASN A 63 12.05 8.35 1.64
CA ASN A 63 11.25 8.77 0.51
C ASN A 63 10.71 7.52 -0.22
N ILE A 64 9.45 7.15 0.04
CA ILE A 64 8.79 5.97 -0.55
C ILE A 64 8.75 6.05 -2.09
N ASP A 65 8.54 7.23 -2.63
CA ASP A 65 8.51 7.45 -4.08
C ASP A 65 9.90 7.17 -4.71
N ARG A 66 10.97 7.64 -4.06
CA ARG A 66 12.35 7.35 -4.50
C ARG A 66 12.73 5.88 -4.26
N PHE A 67 12.20 5.24 -3.24
CA PHE A 67 12.37 3.81 -3.02
C PHE A 67 11.76 3.02 -4.20
N ALA A 68 10.57 3.40 -4.67
CA ALA A 68 9.97 2.81 -5.87
C ALA A 68 10.85 2.98 -7.12
N LEU A 69 11.43 4.17 -7.32
CA LEU A 69 12.38 4.40 -8.42
C LEU A 69 13.60 3.48 -8.33
N ASN A 70 14.17 3.33 -7.13
CA ASN A 70 15.35 2.49 -6.92
C ASN A 70 15.04 1.00 -7.17
N LEU A 71 13.87 0.52 -6.74
CA LEU A 71 13.40 -0.83 -7.05
C LEU A 71 13.36 -1.08 -8.57
N LYS A 72 12.74 -0.18 -9.33
CA LYS A 72 12.64 -0.28 -10.80
C LYS A 72 14.00 -0.22 -11.49
N LYS A 73 14.93 0.59 -10.98
CA LYS A 73 16.29 0.68 -11.52
C LYS A 73 17.10 -0.58 -11.24
N GLN A 74 16.98 -1.15 -10.06
CA GLN A 74 17.71 -2.35 -9.66
C GLN A 74 17.14 -3.62 -10.28
N PHE A 75 15.83 -3.65 -10.48
CA PHE A 75 15.08 -4.78 -11.03
C PHE A 75 14.21 -4.34 -12.21
N PRO A 76 14.77 -4.28 -13.43
CA PRO A 76 14.05 -3.78 -14.62
C PRO A 76 12.79 -4.55 -14.99
N ASN A 77 12.64 -5.78 -14.49
CA ASN A 77 11.41 -6.57 -14.61
C ASN A 77 10.26 -6.06 -13.73
N VAL A 78 10.54 -5.23 -12.71
CA VAL A 78 9.52 -4.63 -11.86
C VAL A 78 8.90 -3.44 -12.59
N GLU A 79 7.77 -3.68 -13.22
CA GLU A 79 7.03 -2.70 -14.03
C GLU A 79 6.16 -1.79 -13.17
N ASN A 80 5.60 -2.32 -12.08
CA ASN A 80 4.65 -1.62 -11.24
C ASN A 80 5.07 -1.65 -9.77
N VAL A 81 5.02 -0.48 -9.13
CA VAL A 81 5.22 -0.34 -7.68
C VAL A 81 4.04 0.41 -7.08
N TYR A 82 3.29 -0.26 -6.23
CA TYR A 82 2.17 0.30 -5.49
C TYR A 82 2.51 0.41 -4.00
N VAL A 83 1.82 1.27 -3.28
CA VAL A 83 1.93 1.37 -1.82
C VAL A 83 0.59 1.18 -1.15
N TYR A 84 0.54 0.42 -0.06
CA TYR A 84 -0.62 0.31 0.83
C TYR A 84 -0.45 1.26 2.01
N THR A 85 -1.49 2.04 2.31
CA THR A 85 -1.48 3.01 3.40
C THR A 85 -2.87 3.13 4.04
N SER A 86 -2.91 3.45 5.32
CA SER A 86 -4.14 3.92 5.98
C SER A 86 -4.55 5.33 5.52
N GLY A 87 -3.60 6.10 5.00
CA GLY A 87 -3.72 7.50 4.63
C GLY A 87 -3.24 8.47 5.70
N SER A 88 -2.83 8.00 6.89
CA SER A 88 -2.51 8.86 8.04
C SER A 88 -1.29 9.76 7.80
N ALA A 89 -0.16 9.21 7.44
CA ALA A 89 1.08 9.96 7.21
C ALA A 89 1.26 10.43 5.74
N PHE A 90 0.29 10.13 4.89
CA PHE A 90 0.39 10.33 3.44
C PHE A 90 0.69 11.77 3.04
N VAL A 91 -0.03 12.74 3.59
CA VAL A 91 0.14 14.16 3.22
C VAL A 91 1.54 14.65 3.55
N PHE A 92 2.01 14.35 4.74
CA PHE A 92 3.34 14.77 5.20
C PHE A 92 4.44 14.22 4.30
N ASN A 93 4.39 12.93 4.00
CA ASN A 93 5.40 12.27 3.17
C ASN A 93 5.41 12.82 1.74
N ILE A 94 4.24 12.98 1.13
CA ILE A 94 4.09 13.51 -0.23
C ILE A 94 4.59 14.96 -0.34
N TYR A 95 4.30 15.83 0.62
CA TYR A 95 4.81 17.20 0.61
C TYR A 95 6.32 17.28 0.74
N ASN A 96 6.93 16.41 1.52
CA ASN A 96 8.37 16.41 1.72
C ASN A 96 9.13 15.75 0.57
N PHE A 97 8.55 14.72 -0.06
CA PHE A 97 9.31 13.85 -0.97
C PHE A 97 8.74 13.77 -2.39
N GLY A 98 7.52 14.24 -2.63
CA GLY A 98 6.87 14.17 -3.94
C GLY A 98 6.18 12.84 -4.23
N TYR A 99 5.63 12.72 -5.45
CA TYR A 99 4.88 11.56 -5.90
C TYR A 99 5.02 11.41 -7.43
N ASN A 100 6.10 10.79 -7.89
CA ASN A 100 6.45 10.72 -9.31
C ASN A 100 6.68 9.29 -9.84
N PHE A 101 7.13 8.37 -8.99
CA PHE A 101 7.62 7.05 -9.40
C PHE A 101 6.73 5.88 -8.96
N LEU A 102 5.87 6.08 -7.97
CA LEU A 102 4.83 5.12 -7.63
C LEU A 102 3.79 5.03 -8.75
N ASP A 103 3.36 3.82 -9.09
CA ASP A 103 2.34 3.59 -10.13
C ASP A 103 0.91 3.68 -9.57
N GLY A 104 0.76 3.76 -8.26
CA GLY A 104 -0.51 3.98 -7.60
C GLY A 104 -0.47 3.78 -6.09
N ILE A 105 -1.58 4.16 -5.46
CA ILE A 105 -1.79 4.06 -4.02
C ILE A 105 -3.02 3.22 -3.73
N ASN A 106 -2.90 2.33 -2.74
CA ASN A 106 -3.99 1.55 -2.18
C ASN A 106 -4.31 2.09 -0.78
N PHE A 107 -5.29 2.98 -0.70
CA PHE A 107 -5.80 3.48 0.57
C PHE A 107 -6.66 2.42 1.25
N ALA A 108 -6.39 2.15 2.51
CA ALA A 108 -7.10 1.18 3.33
C ALA A 108 -7.38 1.74 4.74
N PRO A 109 -8.20 2.79 4.86
CA PRO A 109 -8.54 3.38 6.15
C PRO A 109 -9.30 2.35 7.01
N LYS A 110 -8.88 2.19 8.26
CA LYS A 110 -9.39 1.18 9.19
C LYS A 110 -9.94 1.77 10.49
N THR A 111 -9.80 3.08 10.65
CA THR A 111 -10.31 3.84 11.79
C THR A 111 -11.01 5.10 11.33
N LYS A 112 -11.86 5.70 12.19
CA LYS A 112 -12.44 7.02 11.90
C LYS A 112 -11.35 8.08 11.71
N GLY A 113 -10.25 7.98 12.45
CA GLY A 113 -9.10 8.88 12.32
C GLY A 113 -8.47 8.82 10.92
N ASP A 114 -8.33 7.62 10.34
CA ASP A 114 -7.80 7.46 8.98
C ASP A 114 -8.69 8.16 7.94
N TRP A 115 -10.02 8.02 8.08
CA TRP A 115 -10.97 8.69 7.20
C TRP A 115 -10.88 10.21 7.29
N GLU A 116 -10.74 10.77 8.50
CA GLU A 116 -10.54 12.21 8.67
C GLU A 116 -9.19 12.68 8.08
N GLN A 117 -8.12 11.90 8.23
CA GLN A 117 -6.84 12.21 7.61
C GLN A 117 -6.91 12.16 6.08
N LEU A 118 -7.57 11.16 5.51
CA LEU A 118 -7.77 11.06 4.07
C LEU A 118 -8.63 12.22 3.54
N LYS A 119 -9.67 12.63 4.29
CA LYS A 119 -10.46 13.82 4.00
C LYS A 119 -9.60 15.08 4.00
N TYR A 120 -8.80 15.26 5.05
CA TYR A 120 -7.86 16.38 5.15
C TYR A 120 -6.90 16.38 3.95
N ALA A 121 -6.29 15.25 3.64
CA ALA A 121 -5.43 15.08 2.48
C ALA A 121 -6.13 15.51 1.19
N SER A 122 -7.33 15.00 0.93
CA SER A 122 -8.10 15.32 -0.27
C SER A 122 -8.42 16.80 -0.41
N ALA A 123 -8.54 17.53 0.70
CA ALA A 123 -8.84 18.95 0.72
C ALA A 123 -7.59 19.83 0.52
N HIS A 124 -6.45 19.44 1.08
CA HIS A 124 -5.26 20.29 1.21
C HIS A 124 -4.11 19.93 0.26
N LEU A 125 -4.18 18.80 -0.46
CA LEU A 125 -3.19 18.49 -1.48
C LEU A 125 -3.15 19.59 -2.55
N ARG A 126 -1.94 20.00 -2.91
CA ARG A 126 -1.71 20.89 -4.06
C ARG A 126 -2.28 20.24 -5.33
N GLU A 127 -2.71 21.07 -6.28
CA GLU A 127 -3.37 20.56 -7.50
C GLU A 127 -2.44 19.70 -8.35
N ASP A 128 -1.17 20.05 -8.46
CA ASP A 128 -0.18 19.26 -9.19
C ASP A 128 0.00 17.84 -8.61
N ILE A 129 0.02 17.72 -7.28
CA ILE A 129 0.07 16.42 -6.58
C ILE A 129 -1.24 15.65 -6.77
N ARG A 130 -2.38 16.34 -6.65
CA ARG A 130 -3.70 15.73 -6.85
C ARG A 130 -3.84 15.16 -8.25
N GLU A 131 -3.43 15.93 -9.27
CA GLU A 131 -3.44 15.47 -10.64
C GLU A 131 -2.46 14.31 -10.86
N SER A 132 -1.28 14.36 -10.25
CA SER A 132 -0.35 13.25 -10.26
C SER A 132 -0.96 11.96 -9.68
N ILE A 133 -1.76 12.05 -8.61
CA ILE A 133 -2.49 10.90 -8.07
C ILE A 133 -3.54 10.42 -9.08
N ARG A 134 -4.39 11.31 -9.61
CA ARG A 134 -5.49 10.97 -10.51
C ARG A 134 -5.06 10.22 -11.78
N THR A 135 -3.86 10.50 -12.25
CA THR A 135 -3.32 9.97 -13.51
C THR A 135 -2.52 8.68 -13.37
N ARG A 136 -2.32 8.17 -12.15
CA ARG A 136 -1.60 6.91 -11.95
C ARG A 136 -2.38 5.71 -12.47
N LYS A 137 -1.65 4.64 -12.80
CA LYS A 137 -2.20 3.40 -13.37
C LYS A 137 -3.30 2.77 -12.52
N SER A 138 -3.18 2.83 -11.20
CA SER A 138 -4.16 2.23 -10.31
C SER A 138 -4.13 2.89 -8.93
N ASN A 139 -5.22 3.58 -8.61
CA ASN A 139 -5.47 4.08 -7.26
C ASN A 139 -6.73 3.41 -6.71
N ARG A 140 -6.64 2.80 -5.55
CA ARG A 140 -7.72 2.04 -4.94
C ARG A 140 -8.05 2.58 -3.57
N LEU A 141 -9.31 2.49 -3.21
CA LEU A 141 -9.82 2.76 -1.87
C LEU A 141 -10.55 1.52 -1.37
N TYR A 142 -9.97 0.84 -0.40
CA TYR A 142 -10.61 -0.29 0.26
C TYR A 142 -11.55 0.20 1.35
N VAL A 143 -12.83 -0.14 1.21
CA VAL A 143 -13.87 0.16 2.20
C VAL A 143 -14.26 -1.15 2.88
N PHE A 144 -13.85 -1.29 4.14
CA PHE A 144 -14.21 -2.47 4.93
C PHE A 144 -15.67 -2.41 5.34
N LYS A 145 -16.32 -3.59 5.45
CA LYS A 145 -17.75 -3.74 5.74
C LYS A 145 -18.20 -2.90 6.94
N GLU A 146 -17.36 -2.83 7.97
CA GLU A 146 -17.60 -2.08 9.19
C GLU A 146 -17.63 -0.55 8.98
N HIS A 147 -17.13 -0.07 7.85
CA HIS A 147 -17.02 1.35 7.51
C HIS A 147 -17.88 1.77 6.31
N VAL A 148 -18.72 0.87 5.78
CA VAL A 148 -19.53 1.18 4.57
C VAL A 148 -20.43 2.37 4.81
N ASP A 149 -21.23 2.36 5.88
CA ASP A 149 -22.16 3.47 6.20
C ASP A 149 -21.40 4.78 6.45
N LEU A 150 -20.26 4.69 7.14
CA LEU A 150 -19.41 5.85 7.39
C LEU A 150 -18.87 6.45 6.07
N PHE A 151 -18.39 5.60 5.16
CA PHE A 151 -17.90 6.01 3.85
C PHE A 151 -19.00 6.61 2.98
N GLU A 152 -20.12 5.89 2.82
CA GLU A 152 -21.22 6.33 1.94
C GLU A 152 -21.80 7.67 2.35
N ASN A 153 -21.96 7.90 3.67
CA ASN A 153 -22.56 9.13 4.18
C ASN A 153 -21.60 10.32 4.26
N ASN A 154 -20.29 10.07 4.46
CA ASN A 154 -19.38 11.18 4.82
C ASN A 154 -18.16 11.33 3.92
N TYR A 155 -17.70 10.27 3.22
CA TYR A 155 -16.39 10.29 2.55
C TYR A 155 -16.42 9.88 1.08
N LYS A 156 -17.56 9.47 0.54
CA LYS A 156 -17.70 8.99 -0.84
C LYS A 156 -17.17 9.98 -1.89
N TYR A 157 -17.33 11.28 -1.64
CA TYR A 157 -16.83 12.33 -2.55
C TYR A 157 -15.30 12.32 -2.71
N ILE A 158 -14.55 11.78 -1.73
CA ILE A 158 -13.09 11.69 -1.78
C ILE A 158 -12.65 10.77 -2.93
N ALA A 159 -13.35 9.65 -3.10
CA ALA A 159 -13.07 8.71 -4.16
C ALA A 159 -13.15 9.39 -5.54
N LYS A 160 -14.20 10.19 -5.76
CA LYS A 160 -14.35 10.98 -6.99
C LYS A 160 -13.26 12.04 -7.13
N LYS A 161 -12.95 12.75 -6.04
CA LYS A 161 -11.98 13.86 -6.04
C LYS A 161 -10.56 13.40 -6.37
N LEU A 162 -10.17 12.20 -5.92
CA LEU A 162 -8.85 11.61 -6.14
C LEU A 162 -8.82 10.53 -7.24
N ASN A 163 -9.93 10.32 -7.95
CA ASN A 163 -10.07 9.28 -8.96
C ASN A 163 -9.70 7.87 -8.42
N LEU A 164 -10.28 7.50 -7.27
CA LEU A 164 -10.02 6.22 -6.62
C LEU A 164 -11.04 5.17 -7.05
N ASN A 165 -10.57 3.99 -7.42
CA ASN A 165 -11.42 2.82 -7.61
C ASN A 165 -11.82 2.24 -6.25
N VAL A 166 -13.10 2.30 -5.91
CA VAL A 166 -13.63 1.84 -4.62
C VAL A 166 -13.85 0.33 -4.64
N LEU A 167 -13.28 -0.36 -3.67
CA LEU A 167 -13.39 -1.80 -3.49
C LEU A 167 -13.90 -2.11 -2.09
N TYR A 168 -15.11 -2.67 -2.02
CA TYR A 168 -15.69 -3.12 -0.75
C TYR A 168 -15.10 -4.46 -0.34
N ARG A 169 -14.72 -4.58 0.93
CA ARG A 169 -14.09 -5.78 1.46
C ARG A 169 -14.63 -6.17 2.82
N THR A 170 -14.75 -7.47 3.04
CA THR A 170 -14.90 -8.05 4.38
C THR A 170 -13.51 -8.35 4.92
N TRP A 171 -13.26 -8.04 6.18
CA TRP A 171 -12.03 -8.42 6.85
C TRP A 171 -11.99 -9.93 7.03
N ASP A 172 -10.97 -10.57 6.52
CA ASP A 172 -10.74 -12.00 6.68
C ASP A 172 -9.52 -12.23 7.56
N LYS A 173 -9.73 -12.91 8.69
CA LYS A 173 -8.66 -13.29 9.61
C LYS A 173 -7.83 -14.46 9.11
N GLU A 174 -8.36 -15.24 8.18
CA GLU A 174 -7.73 -16.43 7.60
C GLU A 174 -7.22 -16.15 6.17
N PHE A 175 -6.96 -14.87 5.87
CA PHE A 175 -6.50 -14.47 4.54
C PHE A 175 -5.29 -15.31 4.12
N LYS A 176 -5.43 -15.98 2.99
CA LYS A 176 -4.34 -16.69 2.31
C LYS A 176 -3.86 -15.88 1.13
N THR A 177 -2.56 -15.72 1.03
CA THR A 177 -1.94 -15.09 -0.15
C THR A 177 -2.29 -15.91 -1.39
N PRO A 178 -2.81 -15.29 -2.48
CA PRO A 178 -3.06 -15.99 -3.73
C PRO A 178 -1.81 -16.67 -4.29
N ASP A 179 -1.97 -17.72 -5.08
CA ASP A 179 -0.85 -18.55 -5.58
C ASP A 179 0.15 -17.77 -6.45
N ASN A 180 -0.29 -16.70 -7.09
CA ASN A 180 0.57 -15.81 -7.89
C ASN A 180 1.16 -14.64 -7.10
N GLU A 181 0.93 -14.58 -5.80
CA GLU A 181 1.42 -13.54 -4.91
C GLU A 181 2.34 -14.12 -3.85
N ILE A 182 3.33 -13.37 -3.43
CA ILE A 182 4.19 -13.71 -2.29
C ILE A 182 4.28 -12.56 -1.31
N PHE A 183 4.40 -12.90 -0.03
CA PHE A 183 4.61 -11.94 1.04
C PHE A 183 6.04 -12.07 1.57
N ARG A 184 6.79 -10.97 1.57
CA ARG A 184 8.21 -10.92 1.97
C ARG A 184 8.47 -9.67 2.81
N ARG A 185 9.56 -9.68 3.55
CA ARG A 185 10.07 -8.49 4.23
C ARG A 185 11.46 -8.09 3.75
N LEU A 186 11.87 -6.86 3.99
CA LEU A 186 13.25 -6.45 3.84
C LEU A 186 14.15 -7.20 4.84
N PRO A 187 15.44 -7.41 4.50
CA PRO A 187 16.42 -7.99 5.44
C PRO A 187 16.54 -7.18 6.73
N ILE A 188 16.49 -5.85 6.61
CA ILE A 188 16.44 -4.88 7.71
C ILE A 188 15.22 -4.02 7.49
N LEU A 189 14.29 -4.03 8.44
CA LEU A 189 13.12 -3.16 8.39
C LEU A 189 13.54 -1.70 8.63
N LEU A 190 12.84 -0.81 7.94
CA LEU A 190 13.06 0.62 8.05
C LEU A 190 12.29 1.14 9.26
N ASN A 191 12.94 1.92 10.13
CA ASN A 191 12.35 2.53 11.33
C ASN A 191 12.27 4.04 11.19
#